data_c29126d0b0d6ecd232e0414f328b56d2
#
_entry.id   c29126d0b0d6ecd232e0414f328b56d2
#
_cell.length_a   1.000
_cell.length_b   1.000
_cell.length_c   1.000
_cell.angle_alpha   90.00
_cell.angle_beta   90.00
_cell.angle_gamma   90.00
#
_symmetry.space_group_name_H-M   'P 1'
#
loop_
_entity.id
_entity.type
_entity.pdbx_description
1 polymer ?
#
loop_
_entity_poly.entity_id
_entity_poly.type
_entity_poly.pdbx_seq_one_letter_code
_entity_poly.pdbx_strand_id
1 'polypeptide(L)'
;VVYAAMSAIDTALWDIKGKALGLPVYQLLGGKVNDKLRTYASQLQFDWDSEFKALVQPQEYAEAALKAIAEGYDAVKVDPIQYDKDGNTYYDRTNIISRPEMKLYRARMQAIREAVGDEVDIIFECHSLPGATSAIQIGEIAEEFDCMYFEEPVNYLNHSLHAKVADKVAVPIAGGERLYNRWGVRPYLEDQSIDVLQPDIGLCGGFTETKKVCD
;
A
#
# COMPACT_ATOMS: atom_id res chain seq x y z
N VAL A 1 -12.60 9.83 -11.29
CA VAL A 1 -12.33 10.74 -12.42
C VAL A 1 -12.39 12.21 -12.00
N VAL A 2 -13.45 12.69 -11.31
CA VAL A 2 -13.60 14.12 -10.95
C VAL A 2 -12.46 14.59 -10.04
N TYR A 3 -12.18 13.87 -8.96
CA TYR A 3 -11.11 14.24 -8.02
C TYR A 3 -9.71 14.21 -8.65
N ALA A 4 -9.42 13.26 -9.54
CA ALA A 4 -8.16 13.26 -10.27
C ALA A 4 -7.99 14.52 -11.14
N ALA A 5 -9.07 14.96 -11.80
CA ALA A 5 -9.03 16.22 -12.57
C ALA A 5 -8.85 17.45 -11.67
N MET A 6 -9.51 17.48 -10.49
CA MET A 6 -9.32 18.54 -9.50
C MET A 6 -7.88 18.55 -8.98
N SER A 7 -7.32 17.38 -8.67
CA SER A 7 -5.94 17.24 -8.22
C SER A 7 -4.93 17.75 -9.26
N ALA A 8 -5.14 17.42 -10.53
CA ALA A 8 -4.28 17.89 -11.62
C ALA A 8 -4.30 19.41 -11.75
N ILE A 9 -5.49 20.04 -11.65
CA ILE A 9 -5.63 21.49 -11.69
C ILE A 9 -4.96 22.14 -10.47
N ASP A 10 -5.21 21.62 -9.26
CA ASP A 10 -4.59 22.14 -8.02
C ASP A 10 -3.05 22.06 -8.10
N THR A 11 -2.52 20.93 -8.56
CA THR A 11 -1.08 20.71 -8.74
C THR A 11 -0.50 21.73 -9.73
N ALA A 12 -1.18 21.98 -10.85
CA ALA A 12 -0.76 23.00 -11.83
C ALA A 12 -0.77 24.41 -11.24
N LEU A 13 -1.78 24.75 -10.43
CA LEU A 13 -1.85 26.05 -9.75
C LEU A 13 -0.71 26.25 -8.74
N TRP A 14 -0.34 25.20 -7.99
CA TRP A 14 0.82 25.25 -7.10
C TRP A 14 2.14 25.39 -7.86
N ASP A 15 2.30 24.71 -9.00
CA ASP A 15 3.47 24.85 -9.87
C ASP A 15 3.58 26.27 -10.43
N ILE A 16 2.49 26.85 -10.93
CA ILE A 16 2.44 28.25 -11.39
C ILE A 16 2.84 29.21 -10.27
N LYS A 17 2.29 29.04 -9.08
CA LYS A 17 2.60 29.87 -7.91
C LYS A 17 4.08 29.76 -7.54
N GLY A 18 4.62 28.55 -7.50
CA GLY A 18 6.03 28.30 -7.24
C GLY A 18 6.95 29.01 -8.25
N LYS A 19 6.66 28.85 -9.52
CA LYS A 19 7.39 29.50 -10.62
C LYS A 19 7.32 31.03 -10.54
N ALA A 20 6.13 31.56 -10.30
CA ALA A 20 5.93 33.01 -10.17
C ALA A 20 6.72 33.63 -9.01
N LEU A 21 6.91 32.91 -7.93
CA LEU A 21 7.65 33.35 -6.74
C LEU A 21 9.13 32.92 -6.73
N GLY A 22 9.56 32.10 -7.68
CA GLY A 22 10.91 31.54 -7.73
C GLY A 22 11.19 30.57 -6.58
N LEU A 23 10.16 29.91 -6.03
CA LEU A 23 10.24 29.02 -4.88
C LEU A 23 9.70 27.62 -5.21
N PRO A 24 10.35 26.56 -4.71
CA PRO A 24 9.78 25.22 -4.81
C PRO A 24 8.52 25.08 -3.93
N VAL A 25 7.60 24.22 -4.35
CA VAL A 25 6.28 24.06 -3.69
C VAL A 25 6.40 23.70 -2.21
N TYR A 26 7.38 22.90 -1.81
CA TYR A 26 7.56 22.56 -0.40
C TYR A 26 7.84 23.78 0.49
N GLN A 27 8.50 24.80 -0.02
CA GLN A 27 8.71 26.05 0.74
C GLN A 27 7.42 26.84 0.91
N LEU A 28 6.52 26.79 -0.08
CA LEU A 28 5.22 27.41 0.01
C LEU A 28 4.27 26.68 0.98
N LEU A 29 4.55 25.39 1.25
CA LEU A 29 3.80 24.55 2.18
C LEU A 29 4.34 24.56 3.61
N GLY A 30 5.32 25.39 3.92
CA GLY A 30 5.85 25.54 5.29
C GLY A 30 7.34 25.20 5.43
N GLY A 31 8.00 24.83 4.35
CA GLY A 31 9.43 24.54 4.32
C GLY A 31 9.77 23.06 4.43
N LYS A 32 11.07 22.79 4.42
CA LYS A 32 11.62 21.43 4.41
C LYS A 32 11.84 20.96 5.85
N VAL A 33 11.23 19.83 6.19
CA VAL A 33 11.36 19.20 7.51
C VAL A 33 12.40 18.07 7.47
N ASN A 34 12.35 17.24 6.43
CA ASN A 34 13.27 16.12 6.24
C ASN A 34 14.09 16.27 4.97
N ASP A 35 15.39 16.01 5.05
CA ASP A 35 16.29 16.03 3.90
C ASP A 35 16.23 14.73 3.09
N LYS A 36 15.89 13.63 3.74
CA LYS A 36 15.78 12.29 3.16
C LYS A 36 14.50 11.64 3.64
N LEU A 37 13.85 10.91 2.75
CA LEU A 37 12.69 10.08 3.03
C LEU A 37 13.07 8.63 2.78
N ARG A 38 12.69 7.74 3.70
CA ARG A 38 12.78 6.30 3.48
C ARG A 38 11.79 5.90 2.39
N THR A 39 12.21 5.03 1.48
CA THR A 39 11.38 4.48 0.42
C THR A 39 11.42 2.96 0.47
N TYR A 40 10.45 2.33 -0.15
CA TYR A 40 10.39 0.88 -0.30
C TYR A 40 10.27 0.49 -1.79
N ALA A 41 10.77 -0.69 -2.15
CA ALA A 41 10.54 -1.28 -3.45
C ALA A 41 9.12 -1.83 -3.50
N SER A 42 8.29 -1.30 -4.43
CA SER A 42 6.87 -1.61 -4.51
C SER A 42 6.55 -2.59 -5.63
N GLN A 43 5.46 -3.34 -5.46
CA GLN A 43 4.86 -4.19 -6.50
C GLN A 43 5.75 -5.36 -6.96
N LEU A 44 6.41 -6.04 -6.02
CA LEU A 44 7.28 -7.17 -6.35
C LEU A 44 6.57 -8.31 -7.08
N GLN A 45 5.23 -8.42 -6.98
CA GLN A 45 4.44 -9.43 -7.69
C GLN A 45 4.52 -9.32 -9.22
N PHE A 46 5.11 -8.24 -9.73
CA PHE A 46 5.35 -8.00 -11.16
C PHE A 46 6.80 -8.24 -11.59
N ASP A 47 7.61 -8.86 -10.75
CA ASP A 47 9.06 -8.94 -10.77
C ASP A 47 9.74 -7.57 -10.48
N TRP A 48 11.04 -7.63 -10.20
CA TRP A 48 11.87 -6.44 -10.01
C TRP A 48 12.89 -6.37 -11.15
N ASP A 49 12.36 -6.17 -12.38
CA ASP A 49 13.14 -6.12 -13.60
C ASP A 49 12.54 -5.10 -14.59
N SER A 50 13.23 -4.87 -15.71
CA SER A 50 12.77 -3.94 -16.76
C SER A 50 11.52 -4.43 -17.51
N GLU A 51 11.23 -5.72 -17.50
CA GLU A 51 10.09 -6.32 -18.16
C GLU A 51 9.06 -6.82 -17.12
N PHE A 52 7.80 -6.50 -17.38
CA PHE A 52 6.69 -6.99 -16.57
C PHE A 52 6.57 -8.52 -16.67
N LYS A 53 6.54 -9.17 -15.51
CA LYS A 53 6.29 -10.59 -15.36
C LYS A 53 5.41 -10.85 -14.15
N ALA A 54 4.24 -11.46 -14.34
CA ALA A 54 3.43 -11.93 -13.23
C ALA A 54 4.15 -13.07 -12.49
N LEU A 55 4.47 -12.88 -11.21
CA LEU A 55 5.10 -13.89 -10.39
C LEU A 55 4.06 -14.85 -9.82
N VAL A 56 4.35 -16.15 -9.89
CA VAL A 56 3.45 -17.22 -9.44
C VAL A 56 4.07 -18.04 -8.33
N GLN A 57 5.31 -18.49 -8.54
CA GLN A 57 5.97 -19.39 -7.60
C GLN A 57 6.62 -18.63 -6.45
N PRO A 58 6.60 -19.17 -5.21
CA PRO A 58 7.21 -18.52 -4.06
C PRO A 58 8.68 -18.10 -4.28
N GLN A 59 9.47 -18.92 -4.97
CA GLN A 59 10.86 -18.63 -5.25
C GLN A 59 11.06 -17.37 -6.11
N GLU A 60 10.16 -17.11 -7.06
CA GLU A 60 10.20 -15.91 -7.91
C GLU A 60 10.04 -14.64 -7.08
N TYR A 61 9.16 -14.67 -6.06
CA TYR A 61 8.98 -13.55 -5.11
C TYR A 61 10.24 -13.29 -4.29
N ALA A 62 10.92 -14.35 -3.83
CA ALA A 62 12.18 -14.25 -3.12
C ALA A 62 13.27 -13.61 -3.99
N GLU A 63 13.38 -14.04 -5.24
CA GLU A 63 14.36 -13.51 -6.21
C GLU A 63 14.10 -12.03 -6.52
N ALA A 64 12.83 -11.62 -6.70
CA ALA A 64 12.47 -10.22 -6.90
C ALA A 64 12.83 -9.35 -5.68
N ALA A 65 12.58 -9.85 -4.47
CA ALA A 65 12.95 -9.16 -3.25
C ALA A 65 14.47 -8.98 -3.12
N LEU A 66 15.25 -10.03 -3.40
CA LEU A 66 16.73 -9.95 -3.38
C LEU A 66 17.28 -8.96 -4.40
N LYS A 67 16.68 -8.85 -5.60
CA LYS A 67 17.06 -7.82 -6.58
C LYS A 67 16.86 -6.41 -6.02
N ALA A 68 15.71 -6.14 -5.40
CA ALA A 68 15.40 -4.85 -4.78
C ALA A 68 16.40 -4.50 -3.65
N ILE A 69 16.72 -5.47 -2.79
CA ILE A 69 17.71 -5.29 -1.71
C ILE A 69 19.10 -5.00 -2.28
N ALA A 70 19.48 -5.67 -3.37
CA ALA A 70 20.77 -5.42 -4.04
C ALA A 70 20.90 -3.98 -4.60
N GLU A 71 19.77 -3.31 -4.89
CA GLU A 71 19.72 -1.90 -5.28
C GLU A 71 19.76 -0.93 -4.08
N GLY A 72 19.73 -1.45 -2.86
CA GLY A 72 19.85 -0.66 -1.63
C GLY A 72 18.55 -0.34 -0.91
N TYR A 73 17.43 -0.95 -1.28
CA TYR A 73 16.20 -0.86 -0.51
C TYR A 73 16.31 -1.70 0.77
N ASP A 74 15.75 -1.19 1.85
CA ASP A 74 15.65 -1.86 3.15
C ASP A 74 14.20 -2.21 3.52
N ALA A 75 13.27 -1.99 2.58
CA ALA A 75 11.87 -2.34 2.69
C ALA A 75 11.31 -2.72 1.31
N VAL A 76 10.40 -3.70 1.30
CA VAL A 76 9.75 -4.20 0.08
C VAL A 76 8.23 -4.30 0.28
N LYS A 77 7.46 -3.98 -0.77
CA LYS A 77 6.00 -4.14 -0.78
C LYS A 77 5.58 -5.14 -1.85
N VAL A 78 4.68 -6.04 -1.48
CA VAL A 78 4.21 -7.11 -2.33
C VAL A 78 2.71 -7.37 -2.13
N ASP A 79 1.99 -7.64 -3.21
CA ASP A 79 0.65 -8.23 -3.18
C ASP A 79 0.76 -9.73 -3.50
N PRO A 80 0.83 -10.58 -2.47
CA PRO A 80 0.98 -12.02 -2.66
C PRO A 80 -0.33 -12.70 -3.05
N ILE A 81 -1.45 -11.96 -3.07
CA ILE A 81 -2.77 -12.47 -3.45
C ILE A 81 -3.20 -12.09 -4.86
N GLN A 82 -2.41 -11.25 -5.56
CA GLN A 82 -2.73 -10.71 -6.89
C GLN A 82 -2.95 -11.80 -7.94
N TYR A 83 -2.16 -12.87 -7.89
CA TYR A 83 -2.20 -13.96 -8.86
C TYR A 83 -2.53 -15.31 -8.22
N ASP A 84 -3.34 -16.12 -8.91
CA ASP A 84 -3.55 -17.52 -8.55
C ASP A 84 -2.30 -18.39 -8.87
N LYS A 85 -2.43 -19.71 -8.67
CA LYS A 85 -1.36 -20.67 -8.96
C LYS A 85 -1.03 -20.82 -10.47
N ASP A 86 -1.92 -20.35 -11.34
CA ASP A 86 -1.81 -20.44 -12.81
C ASP A 86 -1.44 -19.06 -13.43
N GLY A 87 -1.25 -18.04 -12.60
CA GLY A 87 -0.89 -16.69 -13.03
C GLY A 87 -2.07 -15.82 -13.48
N ASN A 88 -3.30 -16.23 -13.20
CA ASN A 88 -4.46 -15.42 -13.52
C ASN A 88 -4.66 -14.35 -12.44
N THR A 89 -4.99 -13.12 -12.88
CA THR A 89 -5.30 -12.01 -11.99
C THR A 89 -6.68 -12.16 -11.38
N TYR A 90 -6.80 -11.88 -10.11
CA TYR A 90 -8.08 -11.74 -9.44
C TYR A 90 -8.53 -10.27 -9.42
N TYR A 91 -9.80 -10.06 -9.77
CA TYR A 91 -10.46 -8.74 -9.72
C TYR A 91 -11.43 -8.61 -8.55
N ASP A 92 -11.74 -9.71 -7.87
CA ASP A 92 -12.64 -9.79 -6.72
C ASP A 92 -12.21 -10.96 -5.83
N ARG A 93 -12.00 -10.68 -4.55
CA ARG A 93 -11.62 -11.62 -3.50
C ARG A 93 -12.59 -11.56 -2.32
N THR A 94 -13.81 -11.08 -2.54
CA THR A 94 -14.82 -10.94 -1.49
C THR A 94 -15.37 -12.27 -0.98
N ASN A 95 -15.18 -13.35 -1.73
CA ASN A 95 -15.52 -14.70 -1.31
C ASN A 95 -14.54 -15.25 -0.25
N ILE A 96 -14.90 -16.40 0.33
CA ILE A 96 -14.00 -17.12 1.24
C ILE A 96 -12.84 -17.70 0.44
N ILE A 97 -11.62 -17.33 0.83
CA ILE A 97 -10.39 -17.82 0.22
C ILE A 97 -10.17 -19.28 0.61
N SER A 98 -9.86 -20.12 -0.35
CA SER A 98 -9.66 -21.55 -0.14
C SER A 98 -8.37 -21.85 0.63
N ARG A 99 -8.34 -23.03 1.28
CA ARG A 99 -7.13 -23.50 1.98
C ARG A 99 -5.89 -23.62 1.08
N PRO A 100 -5.99 -24.09 -0.20
CA PRO A 100 -4.84 -24.10 -1.10
C PRO A 100 -4.31 -22.71 -1.41
N GLU A 101 -5.18 -21.72 -1.61
CA GLU A 101 -4.78 -20.32 -1.84
C GLU A 101 -4.09 -19.72 -0.61
N MET A 102 -4.66 -19.91 0.59
CA MET A 102 -4.01 -19.47 1.84
C MET A 102 -2.62 -20.08 2.02
N LYS A 103 -2.44 -21.36 1.66
CA LYS A 103 -1.12 -22.00 1.67
C LYS A 103 -0.16 -21.38 0.67
N LEU A 104 -0.63 -21.02 -0.52
CA LEU A 104 0.18 -20.36 -1.54
C LEU A 104 0.65 -18.98 -1.09
N TYR A 105 -0.26 -18.16 -0.52
CA TYR A 105 0.07 -16.82 -0.01
C TYR A 105 1.11 -16.90 1.11
N ARG A 106 0.90 -17.81 2.08
CA ARG A 106 1.89 -18.05 3.14
C ARG A 106 3.25 -18.48 2.57
N ALA A 107 3.28 -19.38 1.59
CA ALA A 107 4.53 -19.84 0.99
C ALA A 107 5.28 -18.71 0.25
N ARG A 108 4.55 -17.78 -0.40
CA ARG A 108 5.15 -16.59 -1.03
C ARG A 108 5.79 -15.68 0.01
N MET A 109 5.07 -15.38 1.09
CA MET A 109 5.58 -14.53 2.18
C MET A 109 6.77 -15.20 2.91
N GLN A 110 6.68 -16.49 3.16
CA GLN A 110 7.77 -17.27 3.75
C GLN A 110 9.04 -17.19 2.89
N ALA A 111 8.91 -17.41 1.58
CA ALA A 111 10.05 -17.34 0.66
C ALA A 111 10.72 -15.96 0.65
N ILE A 112 9.94 -14.88 0.70
CA ILE A 112 10.49 -13.52 0.80
C ILE A 112 11.24 -13.38 2.14
N ARG A 113 10.60 -13.67 3.27
CA ARG A 113 11.20 -13.49 4.61
C ARG A 113 12.47 -14.31 4.78
N GLU A 114 12.48 -15.56 4.35
CA GLU A 114 13.68 -16.42 4.38
C GLU A 114 14.82 -15.88 3.51
N ALA A 115 14.50 -15.23 2.39
CA ALA A 115 15.50 -14.68 1.48
C ALA A 115 16.09 -13.35 2.00
N VAL A 116 15.26 -12.43 2.49
CA VAL A 116 15.72 -11.09 2.87
C VAL A 116 16.16 -10.98 4.34
N GLY A 117 15.84 -11.97 5.20
CA GLY A 117 16.16 -11.95 6.63
C GLY A 117 15.29 -11.01 7.45
N ASP A 118 15.58 -10.85 8.73
CA ASP A 118 14.74 -10.16 9.70
C ASP A 118 14.93 -8.62 9.71
N GLU A 119 16.02 -8.12 9.10
CA GLU A 119 16.34 -6.69 9.08
C GLU A 119 15.62 -5.89 7.98
N VAL A 120 14.96 -6.60 7.05
CA VAL A 120 14.23 -5.98 5.94
C VAL A 120 12.74 -5.92 6.26
N ASP A 121 12.15 -4.74 6.15
CA ASP A 121 10.71 -4.58 6.30
C ASP A 121 9.95 -5.15 5.10
N ILE A 122 8.88 -5.89 5.38
CA ILE A 122 7.96 -6.39 4.36
C ILE A 122 6.60 -5.75 4.56
N ILE A 123 6.03 -5.23 3.49
CA ILE A 123 4.68 -4.67 3.44
C ILE A 123 3.79 -5.64 2.67
N PHE A 124 2.71 -6.07 3.32
CA PHE A 124 1.71 -6.93 2.69
C PHE A 124 0.56 -6.09 2.15
N GLU A 125 0.34 -6.12 0.85
CA GLU A 125 -0.74 -5.38 0.19
C GLU A 125 -1.85 -6.29 -0.33
N CYS A 126 -3.10 -5.80 -0.33
CA CYS A 126 -4.28 -6.52 -0.80
C CYS A 126 -5.12 -5.75 -1.84
N HIS A 127 -4.76 -4.51 -2.20
CA HIS A 127 -5.48 -3.68 -3.16
C HIS A 127 -7.01 -3.62 -2.95
N SER A 128 -7.47 -3.60 -1.70
CA SER A 128 -8.90 -3.55 -1.35
C SER A 128 -9.74 -4.75 -1.83
N LEU A 129 -9.13 -5.86 -2.25
CA LEU A 129 -9.82 -7.00 -2.87
C LEU A 129 -10.54 -7.94 -1.88
N PRO A 130 -9.99 -8.27 -0.69
CA PRO A 130 -10.61 -9.27 0.19
C PRO A 130 -11.90 -8.81 0.84
N GLY A 131 -12.78 -9.76 1.15
CA GLY A 131 -13.84 -9.58 2.15
C GLY A 131 -13.27 -9.65 3.57
N ALA A 132 -13.93 -9.03 4.55
CA ALA A 132 -13.39 -8.88 5.90
C ALA A 132 -12.97 -10.20 6.59
N THR A 133 -13.69 -11.31 6.37
CA THR A 133 -13.33 -12.60 6.95
C THR A 133 -12.03 -13.14 6.37
N SER A 134 -11.87 -13.06 5.06
CA SER A 134 -10.63 -13.47 4.39
C SER A 134 -9.47 -12.53 4.71
N ALA A 135 -9.73 -11.22 4.82
CA ALA A 135 -8.72 -10.24 5.21
C ALA A 135 -8.14 -10.53 6.61
N ILE A 136 -8.98 -10.92 7.58
CA ILE A 136 -8.50 -11.32 8.91
C ILE A 136 -7.60 -12.55 8.82
N GLN A 137 -7.97 -13.56 8.03
CA GLN A 137 -7.15 -14.76 7.83
C GLN A 137 -5.83 -14.47 7.09
N ILE A 138 -5.85 -13.52 6.14
CA ILE A 138 -4.63 -13.04 5.47
C ILE A 138 -3.76 -12.23 6.44
N GLY A 139 -4.37 -11.43 7.29
CA GLY A 139 -3.69 -10.68 8.34
C GLY A 139 -2.88 -11.57 9.29
N GLU A 140 -3.40 -12.77 9.62
CA GLU A 140 -2.64 -13.78 10.38
C GLU A 140 -1.33 -14.20 9.68
N ILE A 141 -1.31 -14.19 8.34
CA ILE A 141 -0.07 -14.43 7.58
C ILE A 141 0.87 -13.22 7.69
N ALA A 142 0.34 -12.00 7.60
CA ALA A 142 1.14 -10.80 7.77
C ALA A 142 1.77 -10.72 9.17
N GLU A 143 1.06 -11.15 10.21
CA GLU A 143 1.58 -11.28 11.57
C GLU A 143 2.69 -12.35 11.67
N GLU A 144 2.47 -13.53 11.09
CA GLU A 144 3.42 -14.64 11.11
C GLU A 144 4.80 -14.27 10.53
N PHE A 145 4.81 -13.38 9.54
CA PHE A 145 6.04 -12.93 8.87
C PHE A 145 6.50 -11.52 9.29
N ASP A 146 6.00 -11.01 10.41
CA ASP A 146 6.39 -9.73 11.00
C ASP A 146 6.38 -8.59 9.95
N CYS A 147 5.24 -8.43 9.28
CA CYS A 147 5.08 -7.39 8.28
C CYS A 147 4.99 -6.01 8.95
N MET A 148 5.65 -5.02 8.35
CA MET A 148 5.66 -3.63 8.81
C MET A 148 4.25 -3.04 8.89
N TYR A 149 3.41 -3.33 7.89
CA TYR A 149 1.98 -3.04 7.88
C TYR A 149 1.24 -3.86 6.83
N PHE A 150 -0.08 -3.89 6.97
CA PHE A 150 -1.03 -4.60 6.11
C PHE A 150 -1.89 -3.57 5.37
N GLU A 151 -1.65 -3.40 4.07
CA GLU A 151 -2.20 -2.34 3.25
C GLU A 151 -3.49 -2.76 2.54
N GLU A 152 -4.50 -1.88 2.58
CA GLU A 152 -5.80 -2.02 1.92
C GLU A 152 -6.44 -3.41 2.09
N PRO A 153 -6.60 -3.91 3.33
CA PRO A 153 -7.06 -5.28 3.57
C PRO A 153 -8.47 -5.56 3.07
N VAL A 154 -9.31 -4.53 2.98
CA VAL A 154 -10.72 -4.62 2.54
C VAL A 154 -11.11 -3.41 1.71
N ASN A 155 -12.31 -3.48 1.10
CA ASN A 155 -12.81 -2.42 0.24
C ASN A 155 -12.84 -1.04 0.95
N TYR A 156 -12.20 -0.07 0.31
CA TYR A 156 -12.02 1.30 0.81
C TYR A 156 -13.32 2.12 0.95
N LEU A 157 -14.42 1.68 0.39
CA LEU A 157 -15.72 2.39 0.51
C LEU A 157 -16.42 2.12 1.84
N ASN A 158 -15.89 1.23 2.68
CA ASN A 158 -16.52 0.85 3.94
C ASN A 158 -15.52 0.84 5.10
N HIS A 159 -15.36 2.00 5.75
CA HIS A 159 -14.47 2.16 6.90
C HIS A 159 -14.76 1.19 8.07
N SER A 160 -16.04 0.81 8.28
CA SER A 160 -16.39 -0.13 9.34
C SER A 160 -15.82 -1.54 9.11
N LEU A 161 -15.56 -1.94 7.86
CA LEU A 161 -14.85 -3.19 7.58
C LEU A 161 -13.36 -3.08 7.89
N HIS A 162 -12.74 -1.92 7.64
CA HIS A 162 -11.38 -1.64 8.09
C HIS A 162 -11.27 -1.72 9.61
N ALA A 163 -12.17 -1.04 10.35
CA ALA A 163 -12.22 -1.12 11.80
C ALA A 163 -12.36 -2.56 12.32
N LYS A 164 -13.19 -3.37 11.65
CA LYS A 164 -13.35 -4.80 12.00
C LYS A 164 -12.07 -5.60 11.78
N VAL A 165 -11.30 -5.32 10.75
CA VAL A 165 -10.00 -5.99 10.50
C VAL A 165 -8.98 -5.51 11.52
N ALA A 166 -8.85 -4.19 11.73
CA ALA A 166 -7.94 -3.59 12.70
C ALA A 166 -8.13 -4.13 14.13
N ASP A 167 -9.39 -4.42 14.53
CA ASP A 167 -9.70 -5.04 15.84
C ASP A 167 -9.21 -6.49 15.97
N LYS A 168 -8.91 -7.18 14.87
CA LYS A 168 -8.61 -8.62 14.84
C LYS A 168 -7.19 -8.95 14.39
N VAL A 169 -6.50 -8.02 13.80
CA VAL A 169 -5.15 -8.21 13.24
C VAL A 169 -4.18 -7.34 14.01
N ALA A 170 -3.07 -7.90 14.49
CA ALA A 170 -2.10 -7.16 15.31
C ALA A 170 -1.12 -6.32 14.47
N VAL A 171 -0.97 -6.63 13.18
CA VAL A 171 -0.14 -5.83 12.26
C VAL A 171 -0.81 -4.46 12.01
N PRO A 172 -0.06 -3.34 12.02
CA PRO A 172 -0.60 -2.03 11.69
C PRO A 172 -1.33 -2.02 10.35
N ILE A 173 -2.47 -1.35 10.29
CA ILE A 173 -3.28 -1.24 9.07
C ILE A 173 -2.90 0.03 8.31
N ALA A 174 -2.63 -0.12 7.01
CA ALA A 174 -2.37 1.00 6.11
C ALA A 174 -3.48 1.15 5.06
N GLY A 175 -3.68 2.38 4.60
CA GLY A 175 -4.61 2.67 3.52
C GLY A 175 -4.77 4.16 3.29
N GLY A 176 -5.54 4.51 2.25
CA GLY A 176 -5.81 5.91 1.96
C GLY A 176 -5.58 6.30 0.51
N GLU A 177 -4.87 5.51 -0.29
CA GLU A 177 -4.56 5.83 -1.69
C GLU A 177 -5.82 6.03 -2.57
N ARG A 178 -6.93 5.38 -2.19
CA ARG A 178 -8.22 5.46 -2.90
C ARG A 178 -9.22 6.42 -2.24
N LEU A 179 -8.82 7.10 -1.16
CA LEU A 179 -9.70 8.04 -0.45
C LEU A 179 -9.59 9.44 -1.05
N TYR A 180 -10.74 10.08 -1.16
CA TYR A 180 -10.83 11.43 -1.70
C TYR A 180 -11.06 12.42 -0.56
N ASN A 181 -10.24 13.47 -0.53
CA ASN A 181 -10.28 14.58 0.40
C ASN A 181 -10.38 14.19 1.91
N ARG A 182 -10.32 15.19 2.78
CA ARG A 182 -10.41 14.99 4.24
C ARG A 182 -11.72 14.36 4.72
N TRP A 183 -12.80 14.51 3.97
CA TRP A 183 -14.10 13.95 4.33
C TRP A 183 -14.17 12.45 4.10
N GLY A 184 -13.50 11.95 3.07
CA GLY A 184 -13.36 10.52 2.82
C GLY A 184 -12.41 9.85 3.82
N VAL A 185 -11.37 10.57 4.27
CA VAL A 185 -10.39 10.09 5.24
C VAL A 185 -10.94 10.13 6.68
N ARG A 186 -11.72 11.14 7.01
CA ARG A 186 -12.20 11.42 8.38
C ARG A 186 -12.78 10.21 9.12
N PRO A 187 -13.68 9.38 8.54
CA PRO A 187 -14.23 8.22 9.26
C PRO A 187 -13.17 7.23 9.70
N TYR A 188 -12.12 7.03 8.91
CA TYR A 188 -11.01 6.12 9.23
C TYR A 188 -10.19 6.61 10.41
N LEU A 189 -10.00 7.93 10.53
CA LEU A 189 -9.30 8.55 11.66
C LEU A 189 -10.17 8.53 12.93
N GLU A 190 -11.47 8.79 12.79
CA GLU A 190 -12.42 8.74 13.92
C GLU A 190 -12.57 7.32 14.49
N ASP A 191 -12.60 6.29 13.62
CA ASP A 191 -12.67 4.89 14.01
C ASP A 191 -11.31 4.31 14.43
N GLN A 192 -10.21 5.06 14.23
CA GLN A 192 -8.83 4.57 14.44
C GLN A 192 -8.57 3.25 13.70
N SER A 193 -9.09 3.13 12.49
CA SER A 193 -9.02 1.90 11.67
C SER A 193 -7.85 1.87 10.69
N ILE A 194 -7.03 2.91 10.69
CA ILE A 194 -5.79 3.03 9.92
C ILE A 194 -4.70 3.56 10.85
N ASP A 195 -3.56 2.89 10.89
CA ASP A 195 -2.34 3.30 11.60
C ASP A 195 -1.40 4.07 10.69
N VAL A 196 -1.40 3.75 9.39
CA VAL A 196 -0.58 4.39 8.36
C VAL A 196 -1.49 4.95 7.27
N LEU A 197 -1.56 6.28 7.19
CA LEU A 197 -2.36 6.98 6.19
C LEU A 197 -1.52 7.30 4.95
N GLN A 198 -1.99 6.88 3.78
CA GLN A 198 -1.29 6.96 2.49
C GLN A 198 -2.10 7.75 1.45
N PRO A 199 -2.31 9.08 1.61
CA PRO A 199 -3.09 9.85 0.65
C PRO A 199 -2.34 10.00 -0.68
N ASP A 200 -3.00 9.72 -1.78
CA ASP A 200 -2.49 9.99 -3.12
C ASP A 200 -2.80 11.43 -3.54
N ILE A 201 -1.77 12.25 -3.71
CA ILE A 201 -1.91 13.65 -4.15
C ILE A 201 -2.66 13.75 -5.48
N GLY A 202 -2.47 12.76 -6.38
CA GLY A 202 -3.15 12.69 -7.66
C GLY A 202 -4.64 12.37 -7.59
N LEU A 203 -5.11 11.84 -6.46
CA LEU A 203 -6.52 11.46 -6.25
C LEU A 203 -7.20 12.20 -5.10
N CYS A 204 -6.45 12.56 -4.05
CA CYS A 204 -7.00 13.14 -2.82
C CYS A 204 -7.60 14.54 -3.01
N GLY A 205 -7.19 15.28 -4.03
CA GLY A 205 -7.61 16.66 -4.30
C GLY A 205 -6.43 17.63 -4.44
N GLY A 206 -5.25 17.12 -4.83
CA GLY A 206 -4.02 17.87 -5.04
C GLY A 206 -3.29 18.23 -3.74
N PHE A 207 -2.29 19.10 -3.83
CA PHE A 207 -1.49 19.55 -2.69
C PHE A 207 -2.33 20.22 -1.61
N THR A 208 -3.29 21.04 -2.03
CA THR A 208 -4.13 21.82 -1.11
C THR A 208 -4.94 20.91 -0.18
N GLU A 209 -5.57 19.89 -0.72
CA GLU A 209 -6.42 18.99 0.09
C GLU A 209 -5.58 17.96 0.84
N THR A 210 -4.53 17.42 0.21
CA THR A 210 -3.61 16.48 0.88
C THR A 210 -2.96 17.11 2.11
N LYS A 211 -2.52 18.39 2.02
CA LYS A 211 -2.00 19.12 3.18
C LYS A 211 -3.00 19.16 4.33
N LYS A 212 -4.29 19.44 4.05
CA LYS A 212 -5.35 19.47 5.08
C LYS A 212 -5.68 18.09 5.66
N VAL A 213 -5.43 17.02 4.88
CA VAL A 213 -5.57 15.64 5.36
C VAL A 213 -4.44 15.30 6.33
N CYS A 214 -3.23 15.79 6.07
CA CYS A 214 -2.06 15.54 6.92
C CYS A 214 -2.02 16.41 8.19
N ASP A 215 -2.67 17.59 8.18
CA ASP A 215 -2.79 18.50 9.33
C ASP A 215 -3.87 18.03 10.31
#